data_5d30d2da547ee39767dd1274e7d91199
#
_entry.id   5d30d2da547ee39767dd1274e7d91199
#
_cell.length_a   1.000
_cell.length_b   1.000
_cell.length_c   1.000
_cell.angle_alpha   90.00
_cell.angle_beta   90.00
_cell.angle_gamma   90.00
#
_symmetry.space_group_name_H-M   'P 1'
#
loop_
_entity.id
_entity.type
_entity.pdbx_description
1 polymer ?
#
loop_
_entity_poly.entity_id
_entity_poly.type
_entity_poly.pdbx_seq_one_letter_code
_entity_poly.pdbx_strand_id
1 'polypeptide(L)'
;MTAISGPRVHSLANGVRVVCDPIAGLETLALTVAVGRGSRHESAEQSGWAHLLEHMVFKGAGERSARDIVEVIEAQGGHINAATGHERTSFQVRALKGGLPLGMAVLADLIQRPTLRASDLAKEKPVIAQEIAEAADTPDDLVFELAQAQAFADQALGRPILGTRKSVAGANAQRLASYRASLYAPDAIVISAAGAVDEDELLALAEREFSGPAQAEPPAAPAAAAFTGGQARATRALEQAHLVLLLPAPGLRDPDYFALRLFAEILGGGMSSRLFQEVREHLGLAYAIDAFADCYADAGVLGVYAGTAAENASETARVAGEQIAALAERVQDGELARAKAQLKAATFMAAESTMARAEQAAGQLLTFERLFSISQSAQMIDAVTAADLVRVGEQLLATRANACAVLGPRRAMAAPDAFERSLFG
;
A
#
# COMPACT_ATOMS: atom_id res chain seq x y z
N MET A 1 -21.64 27.38 -14.90
CA MET A 1 -20.68 26.43 -14.34
C MET A 1 -21.36 25.72 -13.19
N THR A 2 -21.85 24.50 -13.40
CA THR A 2 -22.37 23.65 -12.34
C THR A 2 -21.20 23.35 -11.40
N ALA A 3 -21.35 23.70 -10.13
CA ALA A 3 -20.37 23.37 -9.10
C ALA A 3 -20.16 21.84 -9.13
N ILE A 4 -18.92 21.38 -9.34
CA ILE A 4 -18.56 19.99 -9.16
C ILE A 4 -18.81 19.71 -7.68
N SER A 5 -19.93 19.05 -7.37
CA SER A 5 -20.19 18.59 -6.01
C SER A 5 -19.12 17.56 -5.66
N GLY A 6 -18.35 17.79 -4.60
CA GLY A 6 -17.35 16.83 -4.13
C GLY A 6 -18.02 15.51 -3.68
N PRO A 7 -17.22 14.49 -3.36
CA PRO A 7 -17.72 13.21 -2.89
C PRO A 7 -18.56 13.37 -1.61
N ARG A 8 -19.67 12.64 -1.52
CA ARG A 8 -20.58 12.62 -0.37
C ARG A 8 -20.44 11.34 0.40
N VAL A 9 -20.53 11.43 1.73
CA VAL A 9 -20.35 10.30 2.65
C VAL A 9 -21.66 10.00 3.36
N HIS A 10 -22.04 8.74 3.37
CA HIS A 10 -23.19 8.19 4.09
C HIS A 10 -22.74 7.02 4.97
N SER A 11 -23.59 6.66 5.95
CA SER A 11 -23.34 5.51 6.81
C SER A 11 -24.61 4.67 6.91
N LEU A 12 -24.48 3.36 6.73
CA LEU A 12 -25.57 2.42 7.01
C LEU A 12 -25.70 2.19 8.52
N ALA A 13 -26.85 1.69 8.94
CA ALA A 13 -27.15 1.49 10.36
C ALA A 13 -26.19 0.53 11.09
N ASN A 14 -25.55 -0.38 10.34
CA ASN A 14 -24.58 -1.35 10.85
C ASN A 14 -23.11 -0.86 10.86
N GLY A 15 -22.87 0.39 10.44
CA GLY A 15 -21.54 1.02 10.44
C GLY A 15 -20.81 0.98 9.11
N VAL A 16 -21.32 0.33 8.07
CA VAL A 16 -20.77 0.41 6.70
C VAL A 16 -20.85 1.85 6.21
N ARG A 17 -19.75 2.39 5.68
CA ARG A 17 -19.68 3.74 5.12
C ARG A 17 -19.78 3.68 3.60
N VAL A 18 -20.46 4.63 3.00
CA VAL A 18 -20.68 4.71 1.55
C VAL A 18 -20.22 6.08 1.04
N VAL A 19 -19.38 6.10 0.03
CA VAL A 19 -18.93 7.32 -0.66
C VAL A 19 -19.49 7.33 -2.07
N CYS A 20 -20.18 8.40 -2.43
CA CYS A 20 -20.64 8.68 -3.78
C CYS A 20 -19.90 9.88 -4.34
N ASP A 21 -19.18 9.69 -5.45
CA ASP A 21 -18.41 10.73 -6.16
C ASP A 21 -18.85 10.81 -7.64
N PRO A 22 -20.04 11.41 -7.91
CA PRO A 22 -20.55 11.52 -9.27
C PRO A 22 -19.73 12.49 -10.10
N ILE A 23 -19.30 12.06 -11.29
CA ILE A 23 -18.54 12.87 -12.24
C ILE A 23 -19.35 13.02 -13.53
N ALA A 24 -19.85 14.23 -13.75
CA ALA A 24 -20.68 14.52 -14.93
C ALA A 24 -19.91 14.31 -16.24
N GLY A 25 -20.59 13.74 -17.23
CA GLY A 25 -20.06 13.55 -18.58
C GLY A 25 -19.22 12.27 -18.78
N LEU A 26 -19.05 11.46 -17.73
CA LEU A 26 -18.41 10.13 -17.89
C LEU A 26 -19.45 9.06 -18.25
N GLU A 27 -19.02 8.10 -19.05
CA GLU A 27 -19.75 6.88 -19.40
C GLU A 27 -19.18 5.64 -18.71
N THR A 28 -18.26 5.83 -17.76
CA THR A 28 -17.63 4.76 -16.97
C THR A 28 -17.71 5.06 -15.50
N LEU A 29 -17.69 4.02 -14.68
CA LEU A 29 -17.61 4.12 -13.23
C LEU A 29 -16.55 3.17 -12.66
N ALA A 30 -16.10 3.48 -11.46
CA ALA A 30 -15.35 2.59 -10.60
C ALA A 30 -16.10 2.40 -9.28
N LEU A 31 -16.16 1.16 -8.82
CA LEU A 31 -16.70 0.76 -7.53
C LEU A 31 -15.60 0.03 -6.76
N THR A 32 -15.30 0.50 -5.57
CA THR A 32 -14.36 -0.11 -4.63
C THR A 32 -15.11 -0.48 -3.35
N VAL A 33 -14.98 -1.72 -2.89
CA VAL A 33 -15.31 -2.10 -1.53
C VAL A 33 -14.00 -2.37 -0.80
N ALA A 34 -13.64 -1.46 0.10
CA ALA A 34 -12.42 -1.54 0.88
C ALA A 34 -12.72 -2.01 2.30
N VAL A 35 -11.96 -2.98 2.75
CA VAL A 35 -11.97 -3.46 4.14
C VAL A 35 -10.75 -2.87 4.83
N GLY A 36 -10.91 -2.11 5.91
CA GLY A 36 -9.84 -1.47 6.69
C GLY A 36 -9.05 -2.47 7.54
N ARG A 37 -8.87 -3.69 7.04
CA ARG A 37 -8.11 -4.76 7.66
C ARG A 37 -7.37 -5.55 6.58
N GLY A 38 -6.12 -5.90 6.87
CA GLY A 38 -5.23 -6.64 5.98
C GLY A 38 -4.27 -7.52 6.77
N SER A 39 -3.10 -7.82 6.23
CA SER A 39 -2.14 -8.75 6.84
C SER A 39 -1.62 -8.30 8.21
N ARG A 40 -1.69 -7.01 8.55
CA ARG A 40 -1.34 -6.49 9.89
C ARG A 40 -2.27 -7.02 11.00
N HIS A 41 -3.48 -7.47 10.63
CA HIS A 41 -4.47 -8.03 11.58
C HIS A 41 -4.33 -9.54 11.78
N GLU A 42 -3.32 -10.14 11.20
CA GLU A 42 -3.02 -11.57 11.31
C GLU A 42 -2.18 -11.89 12.54
N SER A 43 -2.49 -13.00 13.21
CA SER A 43 -1.53 -13.62 14.11
C SER A 43 -0.34 -14.20 13.32
N ALA A 44 0.76 -14.52 14.00
CA ALA A 44 1.90 -15.16 13.32
C ALA A 44 1.53 -16.50 12.64
N GLU A 45 0.57 -17.26 13.21
CA GLU A 45 0.09 -18.51 12.62
C GLU A 45 -0.80 -18.29 11.39
N GLN A 46 -1.42 -17.11 11.29
CA GLN A 46 -2.32 -16.73 10.20
C GLN A 46 -1.62 -15.92 9.10
N SER A 47 -0.30 -15.70 9.19
CA SER A 47 0.43 -14.92 8.19
C SER A 47 0.15 -15.42 6.78
N GLY A 48 -0.32 -14.52 5.90
CA GLY A 48 -0.75 -14.82 4.53
C GLY A 48 -2.21 -15.24 4.37
N TRP A 49 -3.00 -15.24 5.44
CA TRP A 49 -4.40 -15.64 5.32
C TRP A 49 -5.29 -14.56 4.71
N ALA A 50 -4.95 -13.30 4.85
CA ALA A 50 -5.67 -12.22 4.16
C ALA A 50 -5.51 -12.36 2.64
N HIS A 51 -4.28 -12.64 2.16
CA HIS A 51 -4.00 -12.91 0.75
C HIS A 51 -4.63 -14.23 0.27
N LEU A 52 -4.53 -15.31 1.05
CA LEU A 52 -5.22 -16.56 0.75
C LEU A 52 -6.74 -16.36 0.65
N LEU A 53 -7.32 -15.53 1.51
CA LEU A 53 -8.76 -15.23 1.47
C LEU A 53 -9.11 -14.44 0.20
N GLU A 54 -8.29 -13.49 -0.23
CA GLU A 54 -8.46 -12.80 -1.51
C GLU A 54 -8.56 -13.81 -2.67
N HIS A 55 -7.65 -14.76 -2.78
CA HIS A 55 -7.73 -15.82 -3.79
C HIS A 55 -9.00 -16.65 -3.66
N MET A 56 -9.32 -17.05 -2.45
CA MET A 56 -10.42 -17.99 -2.20
C MET A 56 -11.81 -17.40 -2.46
N VAL A 57 -12.01 -16.09 -2.30
CA VAL A 57 -13.33 -15.49 -2.60
C VAL A 57 -13.65 -15.53 -4.10
N PHE A 58 -12.64 -15.53 -4.98
CA PHE A 58 -12.81 -15.69 -6.43
C PHE A 58 -13.04 -17.14 -6.88
N LYS A 59 -12.91 -18.14 -5.99
CA LYS A 59 -13.18 -19.56 -6.35
C LYS A 59 -14.66 -19.92 -6.34
N GLY A 60 -15.52 -18.96 -6.01
CA GLY A 60 -16.97 -19.03 -6.05
C GLY A 60 -17.60 -18.24 -4.91
N ALA A 61 -18.66 -17.52 -5.22
CA ALA A 61 -19.35 -16.66 -4.27
C ALA A 61 -20.86 -16.52 -4.63
N GLY A 62 -21.71 -16.56 -3.63
CA GLY A 62 -23.17 -16.67 -3.85
C GLY A 62 -23.50 -17.90 -4.67
N GLU A 63 -24.20 -17.71 -5.78
CA GLU A 63 -24.52 -18.77 -6.75
C GLU A 63 -23.53 -18.83 -7.92
N ARG A 64 -22.52 -17.95 -7.95
CA ARG A 64 -21.57 -17.82 -9.04
C ARG A 64 -20.36 -18.75 -8.85
N SER A 65 -19.99 -19.46 -9.90
CA SER A 65 -18.71 -20.15 -9.98
C SER A 65 -17.56 -19.14 -10.16
N ALA A 66 -16.31 -19.59 -10.04
CA ALA A 66 -15.13 -18.78 -10.32
C ALA A 66 -15.15 -18.16 -11.73
N ARG A 67 -15.63 -18.91 -12.70
CA ARG A 67 -15.78 -18.48 -14.09
C ARG A 67 -16.88 -17.41 -14.22
N ASP A 68 -18.05 -17.67 -13.63
CA ASP A 68 -19.18 -16.73 -13.72
C ASP A 68 -18.85 -15.37 -13.10
N ILE A 69 -18.07 -15.32 -12.00
CA ILE A 69 -17.63 -14.07 -11.35
C ILE A 69 -16.94 -13.14 -12.35
N VAL A 70 -16.06 -13.69 -13.18
CA VAL A 70 -15.30 -12.91 -14.17
C VAL A 70 -16.14 -12.64 -15.41
N GLU A 71 -16.77 -13.69 -15.99
CA GLU A 71 -17.50 -13.58 -17.25
C GLU A 71 -18.69 -12.61 -17.20
N VAL A 72 -19.42 -12.54 -16.08
CA VAL A 72 -20.57 -11.62 -15.96
C VAL A 72 -20.15 -10.16 -15.98
N ILE A 73 -18.96 -9.84 -15.45
CA ILE A 73 -18.39 -8.48 -15.45
C ILE A 73 -17.81 -8.16 -16.84
N GLU A 74 -17.01 -9.07 -17.40
CA GLU A 74 -16.38 -8.90 -18.71
C GLU A 74 -17.41 -8.81 -19.85
N ALA A 75 -18.51 -9.56 -19.77
CA ALA A 75 -19.61 -9.52 -20.75
C ALA A 75 -20.27 -8.13 -20.85
N GLN A 76 -20.14 -7.28 -19.81
CA GLN A 76 -20.58 -5.89 -19.82
C GLN A 76 -19.43 -4.90 -20.06
N GLY A 77 -18.26 -5.35 -20.54
CA GLY A 77 -17.09 -4.53 -20.78
C GLY A 77 -16.41 -4.06 -19.48
N GLY A 78 -16.71 -4.70 -18.36
CA GLY A 78 -16.13 -4.38 -17.05
C GLY A 78 -14.85 -5.14 -16.77
N HIS A 79 -14.24 -4.81 -15.63
CA HIS A 79 -13.06 -5.49 -15.11
C HIS A 79 -13.17 -5.57 -13.58
N ILE A 80 -12.84 -6.72 -13.01
CA ILE A 80 -12.83 -6.96 -11.57
C ILE A 80 -11.43 -7.31 -11.09
N ASN A 81 -11.04 -6.79 -9.93
CA ASN A 81 -9.75 -7.07 -9.30
C ASN A 81 -9.84 -6.98 -7.77
N ALA A 82 -8.82 -7.49 -7.09
CA ALA A 82 -8.64 -7.28 -5.65
C ALA A 82 -7.15 -7.10 -5.32
N ALA A 83 -6.87 -6.55 -4.16
CA ALA A 83 -5.51 -6.38 -3.66
C ALA A 83 -5.50 -6.38 -2.13
N THR A 84 -4.61 -7.19 -1.55
CA THR A 84 -4.35 -7.25 -0.11
C THR A 84 -3.10 -6.46 0.24
N GLY A 85 -3.24 -5.51 1.16
CA GLY A 85 -2.13 -4.78 1.76
C GLY A 85 -1.99 -5.11 3.25
N HIS A 86 -1.07 -4.43 3.93
CA HIS A 86 -0.89 -4.59 5.38
C HIS A 86 -2.13 -4.13 6.18
N GLU A 87 -2.70 -3.00 5.86
CA GLU A 87 -3.79 -2.40 6.64
C GLU A 87 -5.16 -2.44 5.94
N ARG A 88 -5.21 -2.87 4.69
CA ARG A 88 -6.41 -2.84 3.87
C ARG A 88 -6.44 -3.97 2.85
N THR A 89 -7.65 -4.50 2.60
CA THR A 89 -7.95 -5.34 1.43
C THR A 89 -9.00 -4.61 0.60
N SER A 90 -8.77 -4.45 -0.69
CA SER A 90 -9.67 -3.74 -1.61
C SER A 90 -10.18 -4.68 -2.70
N PHE A 91 -11.48 -4.59 -3.00
CA PHE A 91 -12.15 -5.27 -4.10
C PHE A 91 -12.70 -4.22 -5.04
N GLN A 92 -12.45 -4.34 -6.33
CA GLN A 92 -12.67 -3.28 -7.29
C GLN A 92 -13.39 -3.78 -8.54
N VAL A 93 -14.32 -2.98 -9.04
CA VAL A 93 -14.95 -3.17 -10.35
C VAL A 93 -14.85 -1.87 -11.12
N ARG A 94 -14.40 -1.93 -12.37
CA ARG A 94 -14.60 -0.88 -13.38
C ARG A 94 -15.69 -1.35 -14.32
N ALA A 95 -16.61 -0.46 -14.66
CA ALA A 95 -17.73 -0.80 -15.53
C ALA A 95 -18.16 0.39 -16.37
N LEU A 96 -18.96 0.11 -17.40
CA LEU A 96 -19.72 1.14 -18.11
C LEU A 96 -20.88 1.64 -17.24
N LYS A 97 -21.41 2.80 -17.58
CA LYS A 97 -22.63 3.35 -16.98
C LYS A 97 -23.75 2.32 -17.00
N GLY A 98 -24.43 2.15 -15.86
CA GLY A 98 -25.45 1.11 -15.65
C GLY A 98 -24.87 -0.21 -15.14
N GLY A 99 -23.56 -0.40 -15.05
CA GLY A 99 -22.94 -1.59 -14.49
C GLY A 99 -22.83 -1.63 -12.95
N LEU A 100 -23.24 -0.56 -12.27
CA LEU A 100 -23.19 -0.46 -10.80
C LEU A 100 -23.95 -1.56 -10.08
N PRO A 101 -25.20 -1.93 -10.47
CA PRO A 101 -25.94 -3.00 -9.78
C PRO A 101 -25.24 -4.36 -9.85
N LEU A 102 -24.72 -4.71 -11.02
CA LEU A 102 -23.98 -5.97 -11.19
C LEU A 102 -22.67 -5.97 -10.39
N GLY A 103 -21.88 -4.87 -10.50
CA GLY A 103 -20.64 -4.72 -9.74
C GLY A 103 -20.87 -4.84 -8.24
N MET A 104 -21.87 -4.15 -7.71
CA MET A 104 -22.24 -4.22 -6.28
C MET A 104 -22.64 -5.63 -5.86
N ALA A 105 -23.49 -6.31 -6.63
CA ALA A 105 -23.91 -7.67 -6.32
C ALA A 105 -22.75 -8.67 -6.33
N VAL A 106 -21.83 -8.55 -7.29
CA VAL A 106 -20.65 -9.42 -7.36
C VAL A 106 -19.72 -9.16 -6.18
N LEU A 107 -19.37 -7.90 -5.89
CA LEU A 107 -18.49 -7.58 -4.78
C LEU A 107 -19.11 -7.98 -3.42
N ALA A 108 -20.41 -7.81 -3.25
CA ALA A 108 -21.11 -8.27 -2.06
C ALA A 108 -21.05 -9.80 -1.90
N ASP A 109 -21.18 -10.55 -2.98
CA ASP A 109 -21.02 -12.02 -2.94
C ASP A 109 -19.61 -12.41 -2.53
N LEU A 110 -18.58 -11.80 -3.14
CA LEU A 110 -17.19 -12.08 -2.79
C LEU A 110 -16.90 -11.87 -1.30
N ILE A 111 -17.40 -10.76 -0.75
CA ILE A 111 -17.08 -10.35 0.61
C ILE A 111 -17.91 -11.12 1.64
N GLN A 112 -19.20 -11.31 1.39
CA GLN A 112 -20.13 -11.84 2.38
C GLN A 112 -20.48 -13.32 2.20
N ARG A 113 -20.48 -13.82 0.96
CA ARG A 113 -21.01 -15.15 0.61
C ARG A 113 -20.01 -16.01 -0.20
N PRO A 114 -18.66 -15.95 0.06
CA PRO A 114 -17.73 -16.83 -0.64
C PRO A 114 -17.96 -18.29 -0.24
N THR A 115 -17.81 -19.21 -1.18
CA THR A 115 -18.07 -20.63 -0.94
C THR A 115 -17.01 -21.31 -0.08
N LEU A 116 -15.78 -20.86 -0.12
CA LEU A 116 -14.62 -21.32 0.65
C LEU A 116 -14.51 -22.87 0.71
N ARG A 117 -14.74 -23.56 -0.42
CA ARG A 117 -14.76 -25.02 -0.47
C ARG A 117 -13.38 -25.62 -0.15
N ALA A 118 -13.34 -26.68 0.63
CA ALA A 118 -12.08 -27.35 0.99
C ALA A 118 -11.31 -27.87 -0.25
N SER A 119 -12.03 -28.29 -1.30
CA SER A 119 -11.44 -28.73 -2.57
C SER A 119 -10.72 -27.60 -3.31
N ASP A 120 -11.26 -26.38 -3.27
CA ASP A 120 -10.65 -25.21 -3.92
C ASP A 120 -9.47 -24.72 -3.10
N LEU A 121 -9.60 -24.70 -1.78
CA LEU A 121 -8.48 -24.40 -0.86
C LEU A 121 -7.29 -25.36 -1.06
N ALA A 122 -7.57 -26.65 -1.26
CA ALA A 122 -6.53 -27.64 -1.52
C ALA A 122 -5.77 -27.39 -2.84
N LYS A 123 -6.43 -26.80 -3.85
CA LYS A 123 -5.81 -26.40 -5.12
C LYS A 123 -5.09 -25.06 -5.02
N GLU A 124 -5.57 -24.13 -4.19
CA GLU A 124 -5.04 -22.78 -4.12
C GLU A 124 -3.77 -22.67 -3.27
N LYS A 125 -3.66 -23.48 -2.22
CA LYS A 125 -2.43 -23.53 -1.40
C LYS A 125 -1.14 -23.78 -2.21
N PRO A 126 -1.09 -24.73 -3.16
CA PRO A 126 0.06 -24.87 -4.06
C PRO A 126 0.32 -23.64 -4.92
N VAL A 127 -0.73 -22.94 -5.40
CA VAL A 127 -0.59 -21.70 -6.18
C VAL A 127 0.09 -20.63 -5.35
N ILE A 128 -0.40 -20.35 -4.14
CA ILE A 128 0.23 -19.37 -3.25
C ILE A 128 1.65 -19.80 -2.84
N ALA A 129 1.89 -21.09 -2.64
CA ALA A 129 3.24 -21.59 -2.37
C ALA A 129 4.20 -21.36 -3.55
N GLN A 130 3.69 -21.32 -4.78
CA GLN A 130 4.44 -20.95 -5.97
C GLN A 130 4.68 -19.43 -6.00
N GLU A 131 3.69 -18.59 -5.72
CA GLU A 131 3.85 -17.14 -5.63
C GLU A 131 4.89 -16.73 -4.57
N ILE A 132 4.87 -17.39 -3.40
CA ILE A 132 5.91 -17.21 -2.37
C ILE A 132 7.31 -17.57 -2.92
N ALA A 133 7.41 -18.59 -3.77
CA ALA A 133 8.68 -18.97 -4.39
C ALA A 133 9.09 -17.94 -5.47
N GLU A 134 8.17 -17.46 -6.28
CA GLU A 134 8.42 -16.44 -7.30
C GLU A 134 8.88 -15.11 -6.67
N ALA A 135 8.21 -14.65 -5.60
CA ALA A 135 8.65 -13.48 -4.84
C ALA A 135 10.07 -13.69 -4.25
N ALA A 136 10.34 -14.89 -3.72
CA ALA A 136 11.67 -15.21 -3.23
C ALA A 136 12.74 -15.30 -4.35
N ASP A 137 12.35 -15.56 -5.59
CA ASP A 137 13.24 -15.64 -6.75
C ASP A 137 13.37 -14.30 -7.51
N THR A 138 12.60 -13.27 -7.12
CA THR A 138 12.63 -11.92 -7.67
C THR A 138 13.46 -11.02 -6.74
N PRO A 139 14.71 -10.68 -7.09
CA PRO A 139 15.63 -10.02 -6.14
C PRO A 139 15.20 -8.63 -5.70
N ASP A 140 14.58 -7.86 -6.60
CA ASP A 140 14.09 -6.51 -6.36
C ASP A 140 12.83 -6.51 -5.48
N ASP A 141 12.02 -7.57 -5.47
CA ASP A 141 10.90 -7.72 -4.52
C ASP A 141 11.41 -8.24 -3.16
N LEU A 142 12.25 -9.29 -3.18
CA LEU A 142 12.74 -9.93 -1.97
C LEU A 142 13.52 -8.98 -1.07
N VAL A 143 14.30 -8.05 -1.63
CA VAL A 143 15.10 -7.12 -0.83
C VAL A 143 14.22 -6.18 0.00
N PHE A 144 13.03 -5.80 -0.50
CA PHE A 144 12.04 -5.02 0.26
C PHE A 144 11.46 -5.82 1.42
N GLU A 145 11.09 -7.09 1.20
CA GLU A 145 10.60 -7.96 2.28
C GLU A 145 11.66 -8.14 3.37
N LEU A 146 12.93 -8.33 2.99
CA LEU A 146 14.04 -8.45 3.94
C LEU A 146 14.24 -7.17 4.76
N ALA A 147 14.16 -5.99 4.14
CA ALA A 147 14.29 -4.71 4.84
C ALA A 147 13.10 -4.45 5.77
N GLN A 148 11.88 -4.71 5.30
CA GLN A 148 10.65 -4.59 6.08
C GLN A 148 10.65 -5.49 7.32
N ALA A 149 11.15 -6.73 7.17
CA ALA A 149 11.31 -7.66 8.28
C ALA A 149 12.32 -7.17 9.33
N GLN A 150 13.33 -6.37 8.96
CA GLN A 150 14.24 -5.75 9.90
C GLN A 150 13.63 -4.48 10.53
N ALA A 151 12.91 -3.68 9.72
CA ALA A 151 12.27 -2.46 10.21
C ALA A 151 11.23 -2.73 11.30
N PHE A 152 10.52 -3.87 11.21
CA PHE A 152 9.43 -4.25 12.12
C PHE A 152 9.59 -5.71 12.60
N ALA A 153 10.77 -6.04 13.14
CA ALA A 153 11.05 -7.40 13.58
C ALA A 153 10.05 -7.89 14.62
N ASP A 154 9.62 -9.15 14.49
CA ASP A 154 8.63 -9.83 15.34
C ASP A 154 7.23 -9.15 15.41
N GLN A 155 6.95 -8.22 14.51
CA GLN A 155 5.68 -7.51 14.41
C GLN A 155 4.90 -7.91 13.15
N ALA A 156 3.61 -7.60 13.13
CA ALA A 156 2.76 -7.91 11.99
C ALA A 156 3.19 -7.19 10.71
N LEU A 157 3.67 -5.94 10.80
CA LEU A 157 4.17 -5.18 9.66
C LEU A 157 5.49 -5.74 9.07
N GLY A 158 6.26 -6.49 9.85
CA GLY A 158 7.50 -7.12 9.37
C GLY A 158 7.26 -8.48 8.69
N ARG A 159 6.03 -9.00 8.67
CA ARG A 159 5.70 -10.25 8.00
C ARG A 159 5.31 -10.02 6.54
N PRO A 160 5.72 -10.89 5.59
CA PRO A 160 5.29 -10.76 4.21
C PRO A 160 3.77 -10.94 4.06
N ILE A 161 3.15 -10.19 3.16
CA ILE A 161 1.71 -10.27 2.88
C ILE A 161 1.33 -11.65 2.36
N LEU A 162 2.19 -12.28 1.56
CA LEU A 162 2.01 -13.65 1.06
C LEU A 162 2.07 -14.71 2.18
N GLY A 163 2.61 -14.33 3.33
CA GLY A 163 2.84 -15.24 4.44
C GLY A 163 3.99 -16.22 4.19
N THR A 164 3.90 -17.40 4.79
CA THR A 164 4.87 -18.47 4.64
C THR A 164 4.19 -19.76 4.16
N ARG A 165 4.95 -20.65 3.50
CA ARG A 165 4.43 -22.00 3.14
C ARG A 165 3.80 -22.72 4.33
N LYS A 166 4.40 -22.55 5.54
CA LYS A 166 3.91 -23.19 6.78
C LYS A 166 2.57 -22.60 7.24
N SER A 167 2.44 -21.29 7.30
CA SER A 167 1.21 -20.61 7.76
C SER A 167 0.06 -20.84 6.79
N VAL A 168 0.30 -20.74 5.48
CA VAL A 168 -0.70 -21.02 4.42
C VAL A 168 -1.14 -22.49 4.45
N ALA A 169 -0.21 -23.44 4.61
CA ALA A 169 -0.55 -24.87 4.74
C ALA A 169 -1.45 -25.16 5.97
N GLY A 170 -1.30 -24.38 7.05
CA GLY A 170 -2.10 -24.49 8.28
C GLY A 170 -3.56 -24.06 8.17
N ALA A 171 -3.94 -23.34 7.10
CA ALA A 171 -5.32 -22.90 6.88
C ALA A 171 -6.24 -24.11 6.57
N ASN A 172 -7.48 -24.06 7.02
CA ASN A 172 -8.56 -24.94 6.57
C ASN A 172 -9.83 -24.13 6.33
N ALA A 173 -10.79 -24.71 5.62
CA ALA A 173 -11.99 -24.00 5.18
C ALA A 173 -12.78 -23.39 6.37
N GLN A 174 -12.93 -24.12 7.47
CA GLN A 174 -13.65 -23.64 8.65
C GLN A 174 -12.94 -22.46 9.32
N ARG A 175 -11.62 -22.57 9.56
CA ARG A 175 -10.82 -21.49 10.15
C ARG A 175 -10.79 -20.27 9.24
N LEU A 176 -10.69 -20.45 7.91
CA LEU A 176 -10.71 -19.37 6.95
C LEU A 176 -12.07 -18.67 6.89
N ALA A 177 -13.19 -19.42 7.01
CA ALA A 177 -14.52 -18.84 7.11
C ALA A 177 -14.69 -18.00 8.40
N SER A 178 -14.20 -18.47 9.54
CA SER A 178 -14.21 -17.72 10.79
C SER A 178 -13.32 -16.46 10.71
N TYR A 179 -12.15 -16.60 10.10
CA TYR A 179 -11.23 -15.48 9.86
C TYR A 179 -11.87 -14.40 8.98
N ARG A 180 -12.51 -14.79 7.85
CA ARG A 180 -13.26 -13.87 7.00
C ARG A 180 -14.37 -13.15 7.78
N ALA A 181 -15.15 -13.88 8.56
CA ALA A 181 -16.27 -13.31 9.31
C ALA A 181 -15.83 -12.22 10.29
N SER A 182 -14.66 -12.38 10.92
CA SER A 182 -14.08 -11.37 11.81
C SER A 182 -13.41 -10.23 11.05
N LEU A 183 -12.69 -10.55 9.98
CA LEU A 183 -11.93 -9.55 9.21
C LEU A 183 -12.86 -8.60 8.44
N TYR A 184 -13.90 -9.14 7.77
CA TYR A 184 -14.83 -8.40 6.92
C TYR A 184 -16.09 -7.98 7.67
N ALA A 185 -15.93 -7.47 8.90
CA ALA A 185 -17.04 -6.95 9.68
C ALA A 185 -17.47 -5.57 9.15
N PRO A 186 -18.76 -5.20 9.30
CA PRO A 186 -19.34 -3.98 8.72
C PRO A 186 -18.63 -2.68 9.10
N ASP A 187 -18.12 -2.58 10.33
CA ASP A 187 -17.39 -1.42 10.85
C ASP A 187 -16.09 -1.11 10.08
N ALA A 188 -15.51 -2.14 9.45
CA ALA A 188 -14.29 -2.01 8.65
C ALA A 188 -14.56 -1.76 7.16
N ILE A 189 -15.83 -1.78 6.71
CA ILE A 189 -16.17 -1.70 5.28
C ILE A 189 -16.44 -0.26 4.86
N VAL A 190 -15.80 0.15 3.76
CA VAL A 190 -16.12 1.36 3.01
C VAL A 190 -16.45 0.97 1.57
N ILE A 191 -17.63 1.33 1.12
CA ILE A 191 -18.04 1.23 -0.28
C ILE A 191 -17.83 2.60 -0.90
N SER A 192 -17.08 2.70 -1.99
CA SER A 192 -16.79 3.95 -2.67
C SER A 192 -17.01 3.80 -4.18
N ALA A 193 -17.85 4.66 -4.74
CA ALA A 193 -18.13 4.68 -6.17
C ALA A 193 -17.86 6.07 -6.75
N ALA A 194 -17.15 6.10 -7.89
CA ALA A 194 -16.80 7.33 -8.59
C ALA A 194 -17.08 7.22 -10.09
N GLY A 195 -17.47 8.32 -10.73
CA GLY A 195 -17.74 8.37 -12.18
C GLY A 195 -19.21 8.52 -12.52
N ALA A 196 -19.69 7.72 -13.48
CA ALA A 196 -21.09 7.71 -13.93
C ALA A 196 -21.98 6.95 -12.91
N VAL A 197 -22.12 7.48 -11.71
CA VAL A 197 -22.86 6.89 -10.60
C VAL A 197 -24.03 7.77 -10.19
N ASP A 198 -25.15 7.14 -9.83
CA ASP A 198 -26.30 7.78 -9.20
C ASP A 198 -26.26 7.50 -7.69
N GLU A 199 -26.47 8.50 -6.88
CA GLU A 199 -26.33 8.40 -5.42
C GLU A 199 -27.44 7.58 -4.78
N ASP A 200 -28.69 7.80 -5.20
CA ASP A 200 -29.84 7.09 -4.64
C ASP A 200 -29.76 5.60 -5.02
N GLU A 201 -29.34 5.29 -6.26
CA GLU A 201 -29.10 3.90 -6.70
C GLU A 201 -27.98 3.27 -5.87
N LEU A 202 -26.85 3.96 -5.68
CA LEU A 202 -25.70 3.44 -4.90
C LEU A 202 -26.12 3.13 -3.45
N LEU A 203 -26.86 4.04 -2.80
CA LEU A 203 -27.32 3.86 -1.43
C LEU A 203 -28.31 2.70 -1.31
N ALA A 204 -29.27 2.60 -2.22
CA ALA A 204 -30.23 1.50 -2.23
C ALA A 204 -29.55 0.14 -2.44
N LEU A 205 -28.54 0.08 -3.31
CA LEU A 205 -27.72 -1.12 -3.53
C LEU A 205 -26.89 -1.48 -2.30
N ALA A 206 -26.23 -0.51 -1.69
CA ALA A 206 -25.44 -0.71 -0.49
C ALA A 206 -26.31 -1.19 0.69
N GLU A 207 -27.46 -0.59 0.92
CA GLU A 207 -28.41 -1.01 1.95
C GLU A 207 -28.89 -2.44 1.69
N ARG A 208 -29.27 -2.76 0.45
CA ARG A 208 -29.74 -4.10 0.10
C ARG A 208 -28.69 -5.18 0.34
N GLU A 209 -27.44 -4.91 -0.02
CA GLU A 209 -26.38 -5.92 -0.04
C GLU A 209 -25.59 -5.97 1.28
N PHE A 210 -25.42 -4.83 1.98
CA PHE A 210 -24.47 -4.72 3.09
C PHE A 210 -25.11 -4.35 4.45
N SER A 211 -26.44 -4.25 4.58
CA SER A 211 -27.07 -3.87 5.85
C SER A 211 -27.10 -4.98 6.91
N GLY A 212 -26.65 -6.18 6.58
CA GLY A 212 -26.62 -7.31 7.51
C GLY A 212 -25.76 -7.04 8.76
N PRO A 213 -26.06 -7.72 9.89
CA PRO A 213 -25.28 -7.59 11.12
C PRO A 213 -23.88 -8.20 10.96
N ALA A 214 -22.97 -7.83 11.88
CA ALA A 214 -21.67 -8.49 11.98
C ALA A 214 -21.84 -10.00 12.23
N GLN A 215 -21.06 -10.81 11.50
CA GLN A 215 -21.12 -12.27 11.59
C GLN A 215 -20.21 -12.86 12.68
N ALA A 216 -19.25 -12.05 13.17
CA ALA A 216 -18.32 -12.39 14.25
C ALA A 216 -17.81 -11.10 14.91
N GLU A 217 -17.20 -11.25 16.06
CA GLU A 217 -16.46 -10.13 16.67
C GLU A 217 -15.26 -9.74 15.80
N PRO A 218 -14.97 -8.43 15.66
CA PRO A 218 -13.80 -7.98 14.95
C PRO A 218 -12.51 -8.45 15.65
N PRO A 219 -11.41 -8.62 14.92
CA PRO A 219 -10.13 -8.92 15.54
C PRO A 219 -9.71 -7.77 16.46
N ALA A 220 -8.92 -8.08 17.47
CA ALA A 220 -8.30 -7.04 18.29
C ALA A 220 -7.51 -6.06 17.40
N ALA A 221 -7.51 -4.78 17.80
CA ALA A 221 -6.68 -3.80 17.11
C ALA A 221 -5.20 -4.26 17.14
N PRO A 222 -4.48 -4.15 16.02
CA PRO A 222 -3.07 -4.49 16.01
C PRO A 222 -2.29 -3.60 17.01
N ALA A 223 -1.26 -4.15 17.59
CA ALA A 223 -0.36 -3.36 18.44
C ALA A 223 0.24 -2.19 17.61
N ALA A 224 0.53 -1.08 18.30
CA ALA A 224 1.23 0.04 17.70
C ALA A 224 2.57 -0.44 17.14
N ALA A 225 2.88 -0.03 15.90
CA ALA A 225 4.12 -0.43 15.27
C ALA A 225 5.30 0.36 15.85
N ALA A 226 6.40 -0.35 16.07
CA ALA A 226 7.64 0.24 16.54
C ALA A 226 8.79 -0.16 15.61
N PHE A 227 9.49 0.84 15.09
CA PHE A 227 10.67 0.59 14.26
C PHE A 227 11.78 -0.03 15.11
N THR A 228 12.23 -1.23 14.75
CA THR A 228 13.25 -1.98 15.50
C THR A 228 14.66 -1.76 14.96
N GLY A 229 14.79 -1.60 13.64
CA GLY A 229 16.09 -1.56 12.99
C GLY A 229 16.76 -2.92 12.86
N GLY A 230 17.85 -2.97 12.11
CA GLY A 230 18.62 -4.18 11.89
C GLY A 230 19.15 -4.31 10.47
N GLN A 231 19.88 -5.39 10.21
CA GLN A 231 20.53 -5.59 8.90
C GLN A 231 20.28 -7.02 8.40
N ALA A 232 19.73 -7.16 7.20
CA ALA A 232 19.62 -8.41 6.47
C ALA A 232 20.66 -8.47 5.35
N ARG A 233 21.43 -9.55 5.30
CA ARG A 233 22.49 -9.76 4.29
C ARG A 233 22.28 -11.12 3.64
N ALA A 234 21.84 -11.12 2.38
CA ALA A 234 21.57 -12.32 1.63
C ALA A 234 22.54 -12.45 0.43
N THR A 235 23.48 -13.38 0.52
CA THR A 235 24.42 -13.62 -0.57
C THR A 235 23.79 -14.50 -1.64
N ARG A 236 23.71 -13.97 -2.87
CA ARG A 236 23.27 -14.69 -4.08
C ARG A 236 24.21 -14.40 -5.26
N ALA A 237 24.30 -15.34 -6.18
CA ALA A 237 25.03 -15.16 -7.43
C ALA A 237 24.16 -14.42 -8.44
N LEU A 238 24.08 -13.10 -8.29
CA LEU A 238 23.37 -12.16 -9.17
C LEU A 238 24.37 -11.28 -9.90
N GLU A 239 23.96 -10.70 -11.02
CA GLU A 239 24.76 -9.70 -11.74
C GLU A 239 24.83 -8.38 -10.98
N GLN A 240 23.72 -8.01 -10.32
CA GLN A 240 23.60 -6.80 -9.53
C GLN A 240 23.41 -7.10 -8.05
N ALA A 241 23.71 -6.11 -7.22
CA ALA A 241 23.28 -6.05 -5.84
C ALA A 241 22.07 -5.13 -5.71
N HIS A 242 21.09 -5.58 -4.93
CA HIS A 242 19.89 -4.83 -4.58
C HIS A 242 19.99 -4.37 -3.13
N LEU A 243 19.78 -3.10 -2.89
CA LEU A 243 19.85 -2.46 -1.59
C LEU A 243 18.50 -1.84 -1.26
N VAL A 244 18.02 -2.04 -0.03
CA VAL A 244 16.94 -1.24 0.57
C VAL A 244 17.43 -0.71 1.90
N LEU A 245 17.40 0.60 2.07
CA LEU A 245 17.93 1.34 3.21
C LEU A 245 16.78 2.14 3.82
N LEU A 246 16.35 1.79 5.04
CA LEU A 246 15.18 2.35 5.69
C LEU A 246 15.55 3.14 6.95
N LEU A 247 14.88 4.28 7.14
CA LEU A 247 14.87 5.06 8.38
C LEU A 247 13.45 5.11 8.94
N PRO A 248 13.29 5.17 10.29
CA PRO A 248 11.98 5.35 10.90
C PRO A 248 11.39 6.69 10.50
N ALA A 249 10.13 6.71 10.16
CA ALA A 249 9.44 7.91 9.71
C ALA A 249 8.03 8.03 10.32
N PRO A 250 7.42 9.22 10.31
CA PRO A 250 6.04 9.42 10.75
C PRO A 250 5.04 8.62 9.92
N GLY A 251 3.93 8.23 10.56
CA GLY A 251 2.82 7.52 9.92
C GLY A 251 1.88 8.46 9.15
N LEU A 252 0.86 7.86 8.52
CA LEU A 252 -0.13 8.59 7.71
C LEU A 252 -0.89 9.67 8.47
N ARG A 253 -1.16 9.45 9.78
CA ARG A 253 -1.93 10.38 10.62
C ARG A 253 -1.09 11.51 11.20
N ASP A 254 0.21 11.47 11.01
CA ASP A 254 1.12 12.48 11.53
C ASP A 254 1.00 13.79 10.72
N PRO A 255 1.01 14.97 11.37
CA PRO A 255 1.01 16.25 10.67
C PRO A 255 2.20 16.43 9.72
N ASP A 256 3.30 15.74 9.94
CA ASP A 256 4.50 15.80 9.11
C ASP A 256 4.46 14.90 7.86
N TYR A 257 3.36 14.19 7.62
CA TYR A 257 3.21 13.30 6.46
C TYR A 257 3.55 13.96 5.12
N PHE A 258 3.04 15.16 4.84
CA PHE A 258 3.35 15.84 3.58
C PHE A 258 4.79 16.36 3.51
N ALA A 259 5.38 16.75 4.65
CA ALA A 259 6.78 17.11 4.72
C ALA A 259 7.68 15.90 4.43
N LEU A 260 7.35 14.72 4.97
CA LEU A 260 8.03 13.46 4.67
C LEU A 260 7.92 13.09 3.17
N ARG A 261 6.72 13.22 2.59
CA ARG A 261 6.51 12.95 1.16
C ARG A 261 7.36 13.86 0.28
N LEU A 262 7.44 15.15 0.62
CA LEU A 262 8.27 16.11 -0.10
C LEU A 262 9.77 15.89 0.13
N PHE A 263 10.15 15.43 1.32
CA PHE A 263 11.53 15.01 1.60
C PHE A 263 11.96 13.84 0.71
N ALA A 264 11.13 12.80 0.61
CA ALA A 264 11.36 11.65 -0.28
C ALA A 264 11.42 12.09 -1.76
N GLU A 265 10.52 12.99 -2.20
CA GLU A 265 10.49 13.51 -3.57
C GLU A 265 11.78 14.27 -3.93
N ILE A 266 12.29 15.13 -3.04
CA ILE A 266 13.56 15.84 -3.26
C ILE A 266 14.73 14.87 -3.25
N LEU A 267 14.69 13.88 -2.35
CA LEU A 267 15.77 12.91 -2.20
C LEU A 267 15.91 12.01 -3.43
N GLY A 268 14.81 11.39 -3.89
CA GLY A 268 14.86 10.37 -4.94
C GLY A 268 13.61 10.22 -5.81
N GLY A 269 12.67 11.19 -5.80
CA GLY A 269 11.39 11.05 -6.51
C GLY A 269 11.43 11.21 -8.03
N GLY A 270 12.55 11.63 -8.63
CA GLY A 270 12.62 11.82 -10.07
C GLY A 270 14.02 12.16 -10.57
N MET A 271 14.16 12.40 -11.88
CA MET A 271 15.46 12.64 -12.52
C MET A 271 16.20 13.89 -12.00
N SER A 272 15.51 14.86 -11.42
CA SER A 272 16.13 16.05 -10.82
C SER A 272 16.37 15.93 -9.31
N SER A 273 16.12 14.75 -8.73
CA SER A 273 16.35 14.46 -7.31
C SER A 273 17.84 14.33 -6.98
N ARG A 274 18.18 14.48 -5.71
CA ARG A 274 19.57 14.44 -5.25
C ARG A 274 20.24 13.10 -5.56
N LEU A 275 19.57 11.98 -5.25
CA LEU A 275 20.13 10.65 -5.48
C LEU A 275 20.31 10.37 -6.96
N PHE A 276 19.32 10.71 -7.80
CA PHE A 276 19.45 10.49 -9.23
C PHE A 276 20.63 11.28 -9.81
N GLN A 277 20.76 12.56 -9.47
CA GLN A 277 21.82 13.41 -9.98
C GLN A 277 23.20 13.00 -9.46
N GLU A 278 23.34 12.72 -8.17
CA GLU A 278 24.64 12.40 -7.59
C GLU A 278 25.08 10.96 -7.87
N VAL A 279 24.19 9.98 -7.58
CA VAL A 279 24.58 8.56 -7.65
C VAL A 279 24.58 8.05 -9.08
N ARG A 280 23.56 8.41 -9.89
CA ARG A 280 23.42 7.88 -11.24
C ARG A 280 24.15 8.74 -12.28
N GLU A 281 23.89 10.07 -12.32
CA GLU A 281 24.40 10.91 -13.40
C GLU A 281 25.86 11.33 -13.15
N HIS A 282 26.21 11.75 -11.92
CA HIS A 282 27.53 12.26 -11.62
C HIS A 282 28.55 11.13 -11.35
N LEU A 283 28.20 10.21 -10.47
CA LEU A 283 29.14 9.15 -10.04
C LEU A 283 28.99 7.84 -10.84
N GLY A 284 27.88 7.62 -11.54
CA GLY A 284 27.64 6.41 -12.33
C GLY A 284 27.62 5.11 -11.50
N LEU A 285 27.21 5.19 -10.21
CA LEU A 285 27.28 4.06 -9.28
C LEU A 285 26.09 3.11 -9.42
N ALA A 286 24.92 3.59 -9.77
CA ALA A 286 23.71 2.78 -9.88
C ALA A 286 22.90 3.14 -11.13
N TYR A 287 22.28 2.15 -11.76
CA TYR A 287 21.36 2.38 -12.86
C TYR A 287 19.95 2.74 -12.37
N ALA A 288 19.50 2.07 -11.31
CA ALA A 288 18.24 2.35 -10.64
C ALA A 288 18.52 2.84 -9.22
N ILE A 289 18.00 4.02 -8.88
CA ILE A 289 17.99 4.55 -7.53
C ILE A 289 16.79 5.45 -7.36
N ASP A 290 16.06 5.26 -6.29
CA ASP A 290 14.90 6.05 -5.93
C ASP A 290 14.75 6.16 -4.40
N ALA A 291 13.94 7.11 -3.95
CA ALA A 291 13.54 7.23 -2.55
C ALA A 291 12.01 7.24 -2.45
N PHE A 292 11.50 6.64 -1.39
CA PHE A 292 10.07 6.48 -1.14
C PHE A 292 9.75 6.72 0.34
N ALA A 293 8.49 7.01 0.60
CA ALA A 293 7.93 7.08 1.94
C ALA A 293 6.73 6.12 2.03
N ASP A 294 6.91 5.01 2.74
CA ASP A 294 5.84 4.07 3.04
C ASP A 294 5.31 4.33 4.43
N CYS A 295 4.03 4.74 4.48
CA CYS A 295 3.38 5.13 5.72
C CYS A 295 2.19 4.23 6.01
N TYR A 296 2.15 3.73 7.23
CA TYR A 296 1.03 3.04 7.85
C TYR A 296 0.28 4.02 8.76
N ALA A 297 -0.82 3.60 9.35
CA ALA A 297 -1.64 4.49 10.17
C ALA A 297 -0.86 5.18 11.31
N ASP A 298 0.07 4.47 11.95
CA ASP A 298 0.79 4.86 13.17
C ASP A 298 2.32 4.82 13.06
N ALA A 299 2.87 4.37 11.94
CA ALA A 299 4.30 4.31 11.69
C ALA A 299 4.60 4.53 10.21
N GLY A 300 5.84 4.81 9.88
CA GLY A 300 6.30 4.91 8.51
C GLY A 300 7.78 4.61 8.37
N VAL A 301 8.23 4.54 7.15
CA VAL A 301 9.63 4.46 6.78
C VAL A 301 9.93 5.44 5.63
N LEU A 302 11.07 6.11 5.72
CA LEU A 302 11.75 6.69 4.56
C LEU A 302 12.69 5.63 4.03
N GLY A 303 12.55 5.26 2.76
CA GLY A 303 13.37 4.24 2.14
C GLY A 303 14.16 4.76 0.94
N VAL A 304 15.31 4.14 0.69
CA VAL A 304 16.07 4.27 -0.56
C VAL A 304 16.25 2.88 -1.12
N TYR A 305 15.86 2.68 -2.37
CA TYR A 305 16.20 1.50 -3.15
C TYR A 305 17.33 1.82 -4.12
N ALA A 306 18.25 0.87 -4.31
CA ALA A 306 19.26 0.95 -5.36
C ALA A 306 19.57 -0.43 -5.95
N GLY A 307 19.61 -0.50 -7.30
CA GLY A 307 20.16 -1.58 -8.09
C GLY A 307 21.52 -1.17 -8.64
N THR A 308 22.61 -1.84 -8.21
CA THR A 308 23.97 -1.42 -8.48
C THR A 308 24.92 -2.61 -8.74
N ALA A 309 26.07 -2.35 -9.35
CA ALA A 309 27.16 -3.35 -9.40
C ALA A 309 27.66 -3.66 -7.98
N ALA A 310 28.02 -4.92 -7.72
CA ALA A 310 28.36 -5.37 -6.38
C ALA A 310 29.57 -4.61 -5.77
N GLU A 311 30.52 -4.19 -6.59
CA GLU A 311 31.68 -3.38 -6.19
C GLU A 311 31.31 -1.95 -5.79
N ASN A 312 30.21 -1.41 -6.33
CA ASN A 312 29.74 -0.05 -6.06
C ASN A 312 28.76 0.02 -4.88
N ALA A 313 28.26 -1.12 -4.40
CA ALA A 313 27.17 -1.18 -3.42
C ALA A 313 27.45 -0.39 -2.14
N SER A 314 28.67 -0.51 -1.59
CA SER A 314 29.05 0.22 -0.37
C SER A 314 29.17 1.73 -0.61
N GLU A 315 29.67 2.14 -1.77
CA GLU A 315 29.78 3.55 -2.14
C GLU A 315 28.40 4.15 -2.41
N THR A 316 27.53 3.42 -3.12
CA THR A 316 26.12 3.81 -3.33
C THR A 316 25.40 4.04 -2.00
N ALA A 317 25.56 3.12 -1.06
CA ALA A 317 24.96 3.22 0.27
C ALA A 317 25.51 4.39 1.08
N ARG A 318 26.83 4.64 1.01
CA ARG A 318 27.50 5.78 1.66
C ARG A 318 26.97 7.11 1.13
N VAL A 319 26.94 7.26 -0.19
CA VAL A 319 26.44 8.49 -0.83
C VAL A 319 24.95 8.71 -0.53
N ALA A 320 24.15 7.64 -0.51
CA ALA A 320 22.73 7.73 -0.13
C ALA A 320 22.57 8.32 1.29
N GLY A 321 23.35 7.85 2.25
CA GLY A 321 23.32 8.39 3.61
C GLY A 321 23.79 9.86 3.67
N GLU A 322 24.84 10.22 2.95
CA GLU A 322 25.31 11.60 2.86
C GLU A 322 24.25 12.54 2.26
N GLN A 323 23.52 12.11 1.22
CA GLN A 323 22.47 12.92 0.64
C GLN A 323 21.25 13.06 1.59
N ILE A 324 20.92 12.05 2.38
CA ILE A 324 19.90 12.15 3.44
C ILE A 324 20.35 13.17 4.49
N ALA A 325 21.56 13.04 5.01
CA ALA A 325 22.10 13.96 6.03
C ALA A 325 22.16 15.41 5.51
N ALA A 326 22.64 15.61 4.30
CA ALA A 326 22.71 16.93 3.67
C ALA A 326 21.32 17.55 3.43
N LEU A 327 20.30 16.73 3.12
CA LEU A 327 18.91 17.21 2.98
C LEU A 327 18.30 17.55 4.34
N ALA A 328 18.63 16.79 5.38
CA ALA A 328 18.21 17.08 6.76
C ALA A 328 18.82 18.38 7.30
N GLU A 329 20.02 18.75 6.85
CA GLU A 329 20.65 20.03 7.23
C GLU A 329 20.11 21.22 6.43
N ARG A 330 19.89 21.03 5.13
CA ARG A 330 19.52 22.13 4.24
C ARG A 330 18.78 21.68 2.99
N VAL A 331 17.68 22.36 2.70
CA VAL A 331 16.96 22.33 1.42
C VAL A 331 17.56 23.43 0.53
N GLN A 332 17.96 23.08 -0.71
CA GLN A 332 18.50 24.04 -1.66
C GLN A 332 17.39 24.85 -2.33
N ASP A 333 17.77 26.02 -2.88
CA ASP A 333 16.83 26.89 -3.58
C ASP A 333 16.20 26.14 -4.79
N GLY A 334 14.88 26.20 -4.88
CA GLY A 334 14.11 25.61 -5.96
C GLY A 334 13.78 24.10 -5.80
N GLU A 335 14.44 23.33 -4.92
CA GLU A 335 14.11 21.90 -4.71
C GLU A 335 12.69 21.73 -4.17
N LEU A 336 12.34 22.45 -3.10
CA LEU A 336 11.00 22.40 -2.51
C LEU A 336 9.92 22.85 -3.49
N ALA A 337 10.16 23.88 -4.29
CA ALA A 337 9.21 24.36 -5.27
C ALA A 337 8.94 23.29 -6.36
N ARG A 338 9.98 22.60 -6.85
CA ARG A 338 9.86 21.51 -7.81
C ARG A 338 9.11 20.31 -7.20
N ALA A 339 9.50 19.90 -6.00
CA ALA A 339 8.85 18.76 -5.32
C ALA A 339 7.36 19.03 -5.07
N LYS A 340 6.99 20.23 -4.62
CA LYS A 340 5.58 20.63 -4.49
C LYS A 340 4.84 20.59 -5.82
N ALA A 341 5.45 21.07 -6.90
CA ALA A 341 4.86 21.03 -8.23
C ALA A 341 4.61 19.58 -8.68
N GLN A 342 5.59 18.68 -8.50
CA GLN A 342 5.48 17.26 -8.84
C GLN A 342 4.40 16.55 -8.02
N LEU A 343 4.41 16.71 -6.70
CA LEU A 343 3.43 16.05 -5.83
C LEU A 343 2.00 16.54 -6.08
N LYS A 344 1.83 17.86 -6.35
CA LYS A 344 0.52 18.40 -6.77
C LYS A 344 0.09 17.87 -8.14
N ALA A 345 1.00 17.84 -9.12
CA ALA A 345 0.69 17.30 -10.44
C ALA A 345 0.25 15.82 -10.35
N ALA A 346 0.96 14.99 -9.58
CA ALA A 346 0.57 13.61 -9.33
C ALA A 346 -0.81 13.51 -8.66
N THR A 347 -1.09 14.38 -7.70
CA THR A 347 -2.40 14.44 -7.01
C THR A 347 -3.55 14.80 -7.97
N PHE A 348 -3.34 15.80 -8.84
CA PHE A 348 -4.36 16.19 -9.83
C PHE A 348 -4.54 15.13 -10.91
N MET A 349 -3.46 14.54 -11.44
CA MET A 349 -3.54 13.47 -12.44
C MET A 349 -4.25 12.22 -11.89
N ALA A 350 -3.97 11.83 -10.64
CA ALA A 350 -4.68 10.73 -9.98
C ALA A 350 -6.19 11.00 -9.87
N ALA A 351 -6.58 12.26 -9.67
CA ALA A 351 -7.99 12.66 -9.57
C ALA A 351 -8.76 12.61 -10.91
N GLU A 352 -8.09 12.44 -12.04
CA GLU A 352 -8.72 12.23 -13.35
C GLU A 352 -9.18 10.77 -13.53
N SER A 353 -8.66 9.82 -12.72
CA SER A 353 -9.03 8.40 -12.73
C SER A 353 -10.18 8.12 -11.77
N THR A 354 -11.29 7.58 -12.28
CA THR A 354 -12.42 7.13 -11.43
C THR A 354 -11.99 6.11 -10.39
N MET A 355 -11.11 5.17 -10.76
CA MET A 355 -10.60 4.15 -9.85
C MET A 355 -9.75 4.77 -8.74
N ALA A 356 -8.80 5.64 -9.08
CA ALA A 356 -7.95 6.30 -8.08
C ALA A 356 -8.80 7.16 -7.12
N ARG A 357 -9.84 7.83 -7.60
CA ARG A 357 -10.79 8.60 -6.76
C ARG A 357 -11.55 7.70 -5.79
N ALA A 358 -12.12 6.59 -6.29
CA ALA A 358 -12.84 5.63 -5.44
C ALA A 358 -11.93 5.03 -4.36
N GLU A 359 -10.73 4.62 -4.72
CA GLU A 359 -9.75 4.07 -3.77
C GLU A 359 -9.23 5.09 -2.77
N GLN A 360 -8.92 6.30 -3.23
CA GLN A 360 -8.46 7.38 -2.37
C GLN A 360 -9.52 7.76 -1.34
N ALA A 361 -10.78 7.90 -1.77
CA ALA A 361 -11.87 8.21 -0.86
C ALA A 361 -12.09 7.11 0.19
N ALA A 362 -12.09 5.84 -0.22
CA ALA A 362 -12.18 4.72 0.70
C ALA A 362 -10.99 4.71 1.69
N GLY A 363 -9.77 4.88 1.20
CA GLY A 363 -8.57 4.94 2.02
C GLY A 363 -8.57 6.10 3.03
N GLN A 364 -9.00 7.29 2.60
CA GLN A 364 -9.12 8.45 3.47
C GLN A 364 -10.13 8.23 4.61
N LEU A 365 -11.30 7.66 4.31
CA LEU A 365 -12.27 7.34 5.34
C LEU A 365 -11.77 6.29 6.32
N LEU A 366 -11.08 5.26 5.84
CA LEU A 366 -10.50 4.22 6.70
C LEU A 366 -9.39 4.76 7.60
N THR A 367 -8.58 5.69 7.10
CA THR A 367 -7.41 6.21 7.82
C THR A 367 -7.75 7.42 8.69
N PHE A 368 -8.54 8.38 8.15
CA PHE A 368 -8.74 9.70 8.76
C PHE A 368 -10.18 9.95 9.22
N GLU A 369 -11.10 9.02 8.94
CA GLU A 369 -12.53 9.14 9.19
C GLU A 369 -13.18 10.35 8.50
N ARG A 370 -12.50 10.96 7.53
CA ARG A 370 -12.95 12.10 6.74
C ARG A 370 -12.33 12.09 5.35
N LEU A 371 -12.95 12.82 4.44
CA LEU A 371 -12.42 13.08 3.11
C LEU A 371 -11.67 14.42 3.07
N PHE A 372 -10.63 14.48 2.28
CA PHE A 372 -9.95 15.70 1.89
C PHE A 372 -10.27 16.00 0.43
N SER A 373 -10.71 17.22 0.13
CA SER A 373 -10.79 17.64 -1.26
C SER A 373 -9.41 17.75 -1.89
N ILE A 374 -9.36 17.66 -3.21
CA ILE A 374 -8.11 17.83 -3.96
C ILE A 374 -7.47 19.19 -3.63
N SER A 375 -8.31 20.24 -3.51
CA SER A 375 -7.83 21.57 -3.13
C SER A 375 -7.23 21.61 -1.73
N GLN A 376 -7.82 20.90 -0.75
CA GLN A 376 -7.25 20.77 0.59
C GLN A 376 -5.92 20.03 0.57
N SER A 377 -5.80 18.94 -0.19
CA SER A 377 -4.54 18.23 -0.35
C SER A 377 -3.46 19.13 -0.97
N ALA A 378 -3.81 19.89 -2.01
CA ALA A 378 -2.91 20.85 -2.62
C ALA A 378 -2.48 21.95 -1.63
N GLN A 379 -3.39 22.48 -0.82
CA GLN A 379 -3.08 23.46 0.22
C GLN A 379 -2.15 22.89 1.30
N MET A 380 -2.35 21.64 1.74
CA MET A 380 -1.45 20.98 2.70
C MET A 380 -0.04 20.81 2.12
N ILE A 381 0.09 20.45 0.83
CA ILE A 381 1.38 20.40 0.14
C ILE A 381 2.02 21.81 0.07
N ASP A 382 1.24 22.84 -0.30
CA ASP A 382 1.74 24.21 -0.42
C ASP A 382 2.15 24.83 0.93
N ALA A 383 1.53 24.41 2.02
CA ALA A 383 1.83 24.90 3.37
C ALA A 383 3.18 24.44 3.91
N VAL A 384 3.73 23.32 3.41
CA VAL A 384 5.03 22.80 3.89
C VAL A 384 6.15 23.80 3.58
N THR A 385 7.01 24.06 4.56
CA THR A 385 8.16 24.96 4.45
C THR A 385 9.49 24.20 4.39
N ALA A 386 10.58 24.88 4.03
CA ALA A 386 11.93 24.30 4.11
C ALA A 386 12.30 23.91 5.55
N ALA A 387 11.83 24.69 6.55
CA ALA A 387 12.04 24.36 7.96
C ALA A 387 11.34 23.07 8.40
N ASP A 388 10.17 22.77 7.83
CA ASP A 388 9.48 21.50 8.10
C ASP A 388 10.25 20.30 7.54
N LEU A 389 10.87 20.44 6.37
CA LEU A 389 11.72 19.40 5.79
C LEU A 389 12.99 19.16 6.63
N VAL A 390 13.65 20.24 7.10
CA VAL A 390 14.80 20.10 8.00
C VAL A 390 14.38 19.41 9.30
N ARG A 391 13.29 19.82 9.91
CA ARG A 391 12.75 19.20 11.13
C ARG A 391 12.43 17.71 10.93
N VAL A 392 11.80 17.34 9.81
CA VAL A 392 11.56 15.92 9.48
C VAL A 392 12.89 15.19 9.30
N GLY A 393 13.87 15.78 8.60
CA GLY A 393 15.21 15.22 8.46
C GLY A 393 15.88 14.96 9.82
N GLU A 394 15.80 15.92 10.74
CA GLU A 394 16.31 15.76 12.12
C GLU A 394 15.59 14.61 12.86
N GLN A 395 14.28 14.49 12.71
CA GLN A 395 13.51 13.40 13.31
C GLN A 395 13.90 12.02 12.76
N LEU A 396 14.10 11.90 11.43
CA LEU A 396 14.54 10.66 10.79
C LEU A 396 15.89 10.17 11.34
N LEU A 397 16.78 11.09 11.72
CA LEU A 397 18.12 10.79 12.20
C LEU A 397 18.22 10.70 13.74
N ALA A 398 17.24 11.25 14.48
CA ALA A 398 17.30 11.40 15.93
C ALA A 398 17.45 10.07 16.69
N THR A 399 16.80 9.01 16.22
CA THR A 399 16.85 7.70 16.88
C THR A 399 18.15 6.95 16.64
N ARG A 400 18.96 7.37 15.66
CA ARG A 400 20.15 6.66 15.16
C ARG A 400 19.85 5.20 14.78
N ALA A 401 18.61 4.90 14.42
CA ALA A 401 18.14 3.59 14.00
C ALA A 401 18.01 3.53 12.47
N ASN A 402 18.37 2.40 11.89
CA ASN A 402 18.13 2.09 10.47
C ASN A 402 17.78 0.62 10.31
N ALA A 403 17.09 0.28 9.23
CA ALA A 403 16.88 -1.09 8.80
C ALA A 403 17.37 -1.22 7.36
N CYS A 404 18.30 -2.13 7.13
CA CYS A 404 18.91 -2.29 5.82
C CYS A 404 18.79 -3.73 5.34
N ALA A 405 18.58 -3.90 4.05
CA ALA A 405 18.74 -5.18 3.38
C ALA A 405 19.71 -5.05 2.20
N VAL A 406 20.54 -6.06 2.01
CA VAL A 406 21.38 -6.24 0.83
C VAL A 406 21.23 -7.65 0.32
N LEU A 407 20.92 -7.77 -0.97
CA LEU A 407 20.78 -9.02 -1.69
C LEU A 407 21.68 -8.99 -2.93
N GLY A 408 22.62 -9.91 -3.05
CA GLY A 408 23.52 -9.96 -4.21
C GLY A 408 24.86 -10.64 -3.93
N PRO A 409 25.89 -10.39 -4.75
CA PRO A 409 27.20 -10.98 -4.59
C PRO A 409 27.87 -10.57 -3.27
N ARG A 410 28.75 -11.42 -2.77
CA ARG A 410 29.43 -11.24 -1.47
C ARG A 410 30.12 -9.86 -1.29
N ARG A 411 30.59 -9.26 -2.38
CA ARG A 411 31.26 -7.94 -2.35
C ARG A 411 30.32 -6.79 -1.90
N ALA A 412 29.00 -6.95 -2.10
CA ALA A 412 28.01 -5.95 -1.72
C ALA A 412 27.66 -5.95 -0.22
N MET A 413 28.01 -7.01 0.52
CA MET A 413 27.51 -7.27 1.88
C MET A 413 27.95 -6.23 2.92
N ALA A 414 28.89 -5.34 2.61
CA ALA A 414 29.31 -4.24 3.49
C ALA A 414 28.49 -2.95 3.31
N ALA A 415 27.57 -2.90 2.37
CA ALA A 415 26.76 -1.71 2.08
C ALA A 415 25.95 -1.20 3.29
N PRO A 416 25.27 -2.04 4.11
CA PRO A 416 24.61 -1.58 5.30
C PRO A 416 25.50 -0.84 6.29
N ASP A 417 26.73 -1.33 6.51
CA ASP A 417 27.68 -0.68 7.42
C ASP A 417 28.18 0.66 6.85
N ALA A 418 28.29 0.79 5.53
CA ALA A 418 28.68 2.03 4.88
C ALA A 418 27.57 3.09 5.02
N PHE A 419 26.30 2.68 4.89
CA PHE A 419 25.15 3.56 5.12
C PHE A 419 25.09 4.05 6.56
N GLU A 420 25.16 3.15 7.53
CA GLU A 420 25.12 3.47 8.95
C GLU A 420 26.21 4.45 9.34
N ARG A 421 27.47 4.20 8.90
CA ARG A 421 28.58 5.12 9.16
C ARG A 421 28.41 6.49 8.50
N SER A 422 27.83 6.57 7.33
CA SER A 422 27.62 7.88 6.66
C SER A 422 26.57 8.74 7.33
N LEU A 423 25.63 8.13 8.07
CA LEU A 423 24.59 8.85 8.80
C LEU A 423 24.99 9.17 10.24
N PHE A 424 25.69 8.25 10.90
CA PHE A 424 25.83 8.28 12.36
C PHE A 424 27.27 8.18 12.86
N GLY A 425 28.20 7.89 11.94
CA GLY A 425 29.63 7.71 12.16
C GLY A 425 30.39 8.84 12.57
#